data_eb7087be8481abfffd70e1803f6cbf58
#
_entry.id   eb7087be8481abfffd70e1803f6cbf58
#
_cell.length_a   1.000
_cell.length_b   1.000
_cell.length_c   1.000
_cell.angle_alpha   90.00
_cell.angle_beta   90.00
_cell.angle_gamma   90.00
#
_symmetry.space_group_name_H-M   'P 1'
#
loop_
_entity.id
_entity.type
_entity.pdbx_description
1 polymer ?
#
loop_
_entity_poly.entity_id
_entity_poly.type
_entity_poly.pdbx_seq_one_letter_code
_entity_poly.pdbx_strand_id
1 'polypeptide(L)'
;MRSLLPLGALLLAALPASLQARDYGQRGAVFPVIERDLLEQIHSRLTAMEKSGETARLNQELKRRTIARVNRPDPVGGLIRASENRSWPFDPTITLAADIRGAKGELIHAAGTRVNPLDSVKLRSDLLFLDGDDPAQIRWALRQDANAKLILVKGAPLELMKPRQRRFYFDQGGKLIQK
;
A
#
# COMPACT_ATOMS: atom_id res chain seq x y z
N MET A 1 35.67 -63.98 51.56
CA MET A 1 36.09 -64.13 50.16
C MET A 1 35.06 -63.42 49.29
N ARG A 2 35.47 -62.60 48.40
CA ARG A 2 34.81 -61.78 47.37
C ARG A 2 34.53 -60.33 47.75
N SER A 3 35.50 -59.53 47.35
CA SER A 3 35.47 -58.07 47.31
C SER A 3 34.49 -57.56 46.28
N LEU A 4 33.67 -56.59 46.65
CA LEU A 4 32.88 -55.76 45.73
C LEU A 4 33.45 -54.33 45.79
N LEU A 5 34.05 -53.93 44.69
CA LEU A 5 34.48 -52.56 44.38
C LEU A 5 33.22 -51.68 44.08
N PRO A 6 33.09 -50.48 44.62
CA PRO A 6 32.09 -49.57 44.15
C PRO A 6 32.63 -48.76 42.95
N LEU A 7 31.88 -48.80 41.88
CA LEU A 7 32.08 -48.03 40.66
C LEU A 7 31.71 -46.57 40.94
N GLY A 8 32.73 -45.72 41.08
CA GLY A 8 32.52 -44.25 41.24
C GLY A 8 32.11 -43.61 39.94
N ALA A 9 30.88 -43.11 39.88
CA ALA A 9 30.39 -42.29 38.78
C ALA A 9 31.03 -40.91 38.82
N LEU A 10 31.94 -40.62 37.91
CA LEU A 10 32.55 -39.31 37.68
C LEU A 10 31.55 -38.43 36.94
N LEU A 11 30.83 -37.58 37.64
CA LEU A 11 29.90 -36.56 37.07
C LEU A 11 30.76 -35.39 36.57
N LEU A 12 31.01 -35.32 35.27
CA LEU A 12 31.70 -34.23 34.62
C LEU A 12 30.70 -33.06 34.48
N ALA A 13 30.75 -32.09 35.38
CA ALA A 13 29.96 -30.86 35.33
C ALA A 13 30.51 -30.00 34.16
N ALA A 14 29.80 -29.99 33.02
CA ALA A 14 30.07 -29.06 31.93
C ALA A 14 29.61 -27.66 32.35
N LEU A 15 30.52 -26.83 32.80
CA LEU A 15 30.29 -25.41 33.00
C LEU A 15 30.10 -24.75 31.63
N PRO A 16 29.04 -23.93 31.42
CA PRO A 16 28.92 -23.14 30.21
C PRO A 16 30.02 -22.08 30.22
N ALA A 17 31.01 -22.24 29.33
CA ALA A 17 31.97 -21.18 29.05
C ALA A 17 31.20 -20.03 28.42
N SER A 18 31.00 -18.99 29.18
CA SER A 18 30.48 -17.73 28.64
C SER A 18 31.50 -17.22 27.63
N LEU A 19 31.20 -17.34 26.34
CA LEU A 19 31.93 -16.70 25.25
C LEU A 19 31.73 -15.19 25.37
N GLN A 20 32.53 -14.54 26.22
CA GLN A 20 32.63 -13.08 26.21
C GLN A 20 33.35 -12.69 24.93
N ALA A 21 32.65 -12.03 24.04
CA ALA A 21 33.27 -11.37 22.91
C ALA A 21 34.24 -10.30 23.44
N ARG A 22 35.55 -10.57 23.35
CA ARG A 22 36.59 -9.59 23.67
C ARG A 22 36.71 -8.63 22.52
N ASP A 23 36.42 -7.36 22.78
CA ASP A 23 36.83 -6.29 21.87
C ASP A 23 38.36 -6.15 21.96
N TYR A 24 39.03 -6.50 20.89
CA TYR A 24 40.50 -6.42 20.80
C TYR A 24 40.97 -5.03 20.45
N GLY A 25 40.09 -4.04 20.32
CA GLY A 25 40.39 -2.68 19.91
C GLY A 25 41.00 -2.62 18.52
N GLN A 26 41.40 -1.42 18.10
CA GLN A 26 42.11 -1.22 16.84
C GLN A 26 43.56 -1.73 16.99
N ARG A 27 43.91 -2.81 16.32
CA ARG A 27 45.25 -3.35 16.24
C ARG A 27 45.73 -3.30 14.79
N GLY A 28 46.80 -2.56 14.55
CA GLY A 28 47.46 -2.38 13.25
C GLY A 28 47.48 -0.94 12.75
N ALA A 29 48.14 -0.71 11.62
CA ALA A 29 48.13 0.60 10.96
C ALA A 29 46.75 0.89 10.41
N VAL A 30 46.03 1.80 11.04
CA VAL A 30 44.73 2.27 10.57
C VAL A 30 45.00 3.36 9.55
N PHE A 31 44.60 3.11 8.31
CA PHE A 31 44.60 4.16 7.30
C PHE A 31 43.59 5.22 7.69
N PRO A 32 43.90 6.52 7.64
CA PRO A 32 42.93 7.56 7.91
C PRO A 32 41.76 7.41 6.91
N VAL A 33 40.55 7.32 7.41
CA VAL A 33 39.33 7.32 6.57
C VAL A 33 39.24 8.71 5.95
N ILE A 34 39.55 8.81 4.66
CA ILE A 34 39.51 10.07 3.90
C ILE A 34 38.08 10.44 3.54
N GLU A 35 37.18 9.44 3.56
CA GLU A 35 35.78 9.65 3.28
C GLU A 35 35.08 10.32 4.46
N ARG A 36 34.31 11.38 4.16
CA ARG A 36 33.49 12.04 5.17
C ARG A 36 32.38 11.06 5.61
N ASP A 37 32.15 11.03 6.92
CA ASP A 37 30.99 10.28 7.45
C ASP A 37 29.73 10.82 6.77
N LEU A 38 29.00 9.91 6.09
CA LEU A 38 27.79 10.23 5.36
C LEU A 38 26.72 10.81 6.29
N LEU A 39 26.64 10.32 7.53
CA LEU A 39 25.67 10.81 8.51
C LEU A 39 26.01 12.25 8.93
N GLU A 40 27.29 12.55 9.16
CA GLU A 40 27.74 13.90 9.48
C GLU A 40 27.47 14.88 8.33
N GLN A 41 27.71 14.43 7.10
CA GLN A 41 27.40 15.22 5.90
C GLN A 41 25.90 15.48 5.75
N ILE A 42 25.04 14.47 5.99
CA ILE A 42 23.60 14.62 5.97
C ILE A 42 23.15 15.60 7.07
N HIS A 43 23.62 15.43 8.29
CA HIS A 43 23.28 16.31 9.42
C HIS A 43 23.69 17.76 9.16
N SER A 44 24.91 17.97 8.67
CA SER A 44 25.39 19.33 8.37
C SER A 44 24.54 20.00 7.29
N ARG A 45 24.18 19.26 6.25
CA ARG A 45 23.30 19.75 5.16
C ARG A 45 21.88 20.06 5.64
N LEU A 46 21.29 19.18 6.43
CA LEU A 46 19.95 19.41 7.02
C LEU A 46 19.95 20.65 7.93
N THR A 47 20.95 20.79 8.77
CA THR A 47 21.10 21.97 9.65
C THR A 47 21.27 23.27 8.83
N ALA A 48 22.04 23.23 7.75
CA ALA A 48 22.18 24.37 6.85
C ALA A 48 20.86 24.74 6.17
N MET A 49 20.11 23.75 5.68
CA MET A 49 18.78 23.96 5.06
C MET A 49 17.75 24.50 6.07
N GLU A 50 17.83 24.08 7.33
CA GLU A 50 16.96 24.57 8.38
C GLU A 50 17.27 26.04 8.71
N LYS A 51 18.54 26.38 8.89
CA LYS A 51 18.99 27.76 9.15
C LYS A 51 18.69 28.72 8.00
N SER A 52 18.76 28.24 6.76
CA SER A 52 18.45 29.05 5.56
C SER A 52 16.95 29.23 5.31
N GLY A 53 16.08 28.49 6.06
CA GLY A 53 14.64 28.46 5.82
C GLY A 53 14.21 27.61 4.62
N GLU A 54 15.13 26.92 3.95
CA GLU A 54 14.84 26.09 2.79
C GLU A 54 13.88 24.94 3.13
N THR A 55 14.05 24.31 4.30
CA THR A 55 13.15 23.27 4.79
C THR A 55 11.71 23.78 4.94
N ALA A 56 11.53 24.99 5.49
CA ALA A 56 10.20 25.61 5.64
C ALA A 56 9.57 25.89 4.27
N ARG A 57 10.35 26.41 3.31
CA ARG A 57 9.91 26.66 1.93
C ARG A 57 9.49 25.36 1.22
N LEU A 58 10.30 24.31 1.31
CA LEU A 58 9.98 23.01 0.71
C LEU A 58 8.72 22.40 1.32
N ASN A 59 8.54 22.48 2.63
CA ASN A 59 7.35 22.01 3.32
C ASN A 59 6.10 22.78 2.89
N GLN A 60 6.20 24.10 2.72
CA GLN A 60 5.09 24.92 2.24
C GLN A 60 4.73 24.57 0.79
N GLU A 61 5.72 24.38 -0.07
CA GLU A 61 5.49 23.96 -1.45
C GLU A 61 4.87 22.57 -1.53
N LEU A 62 5.36 21.63 -0.74
CA LEU A 62 4.78 20.28 -0.63
C LEU A 62 3.31 20.33 -0.19
N LYS A 63 3.01 21.11 0.86
CA LYS A 63 1.62 21.32 1.31
C LYS A 63 0.74 21.89 0.19
N ARG A 64 1.20 22.91 -0.52
CA ARG A 64 0.46 23.52 -1.63
C ARG A 64 0.19 22.52 -2.75
N ARG A 65 1.21 21.77 -3.18
CA ARG A 65 1.08 20.74 -4.23
C ARG A 65 0.14 19.62 -3.79
N THR A 66 0.26 19.17 -2.55
CA THR A 66 -0.61 18.11 -1.99
C THR A 66 -2.07 18.56 -1.95
N ILE A 67 -2.34 19.77 -1.44
CA ILE A 67 -3.70 20.33 -1.41
C ILE A 67 -4.27 20.44 -2.81
N ALA A 68 -3.50 20.94 -3.78
CA ALA A 68 -3.94 21.06 -5.17
C ALA A 68 -4.29 19.68 -5.77
N ARG A 69 -3.45 18.67 -5.56
CA ARG A 69 -3.68 17.30 -6.06
C ARG A 69 -4.84 16.58 -5.35
N VAL A 70 -5.04 16.83 -4.06
CA VAL A 70 -6.18 16.27 -3.31
C VAL A 70 -7.49 16.90 -3.78
N ASN A 71 -7.51 18.22 -3.97
CA ASN A 71 -8.71 18.93 -4.42
C ASN A 71 -9.05 18.57 -5.88
N ARG A 72 -8.06 18.44 -6.73
CA ARG A 72 -8.22 18.11 -8.14
C ARG A 72 -7.17 17.10 -8.58
N PRO A 73 -7.46 15.80 -8.43
CA PRO A 73 -6.54 14.73 -8.85
C PRO A 73 -6.31 14.74 -10.36
N ASP A 74 -5.19 14.14 -10.77
CA ASP A 74 -4.86 13.99 -12.18
C ASP A 74 -5.93 13.14 -12.88
N PRO A 75 -6.46 13.54 -14.05
CA PRO A 75 -7.52 12.79 -14.73
C PRO A 75 -7.03 11.42 -15.20
N VAL A 76 -7.95 10.47 -15.29
CA VAL A 76 -7.66 9.16 -15.86
C VAL A 76 -7.36 9.31 -17.35
N GLY A 77 -6.17 8.87 -17.76
CA GLY A 77 -5.73 8.97 -19.15
C GLY A 77 -6.43 7.96 -20.07
N GLY A 78 -6.46 8.25 -21.36
CA GLY A 78 -6.94 7.31 -22.40
C GLY A 78 -8.47 7.19 -22.50
N LEU A 79 -9.25 7.94 -21.72
CA LEU A 79 -10.71 7.92 -21.80
C LEU A 79 -11.19 8.93 -22.86
N ILE A 80 -12.08 8.47 -23.72
CA ILE A 80 -12.78 9.29 -24.71
C ILE A 80 -14.29 9.17 -24.53
N ARG A 81 -15.03 10.17 -24.96
CA ARG A 81 -16.49 10.12 -24.93
C ARG A 81 -16.99 9.06 -25.92
N ALA A 82 -17.87 8.17 -25.44
CA ALA A 82 -18.50 7.16 -26.32
C ALA A 82 -19.42 7.85 -27.34
N SER A 83 -19.37 7.38 -28.57
CA SER A 83 -20.24 7.84 -29.66
C SER A 83 -21.62 7.18 -29.63
N GLU A 84 -21.70 6.01 -29.02
CA GLU A 84 -22.93 5.20 -28.95
C GLU A 84 -23.05 4.49 -27.60
N ASN A 85 -24.27 4.12 -27.23
CA ASN A 85 -24.53 3.32 -26.04
C ASN A 85 -24.19 1.87 -26.33
N ARG A 86 -23.37 1.27 -25.47
CA ARG A 86 -23.01 -0.16 -25.53
C ARG A 86 -23.17 -0.78 -24.16
N SER A 87 -23.58 -2.05 -24.14
CA SER A 87 -23.59 -2.87 -22.92
C SER A 87 -23.08 -4.28 -23.24
N TRP A 88 -22.37 -4.86 -22.31
CA TRP A 88 -21.89 -6.23 -22.38
C TRP A 88 -21.94 -6.88 -21.00
N PRO A 89 -22.23 -8.19 -20.95
CA PRO A 89 -22.15 -8.93 -19.69
C PRO A 89 -20.69 -9.13 -19.30
N PHE A 90 -20.42 -9.12 -18.02
CA PHE A 90 -19.11 -9.44 -17.45
C PHE A 90 -19.28 -10.64 -16.51
N ASP A 91 -18.53 -11.72 -16.76
CA ASP A 91 -18.45 -12.88 -15.88
C ASP A 91 -17.21 -12.77 -14.98
N PRO A 92 -17.36 -12.52 -13.68
CA PRO A 92 -16.24 -12.41 -12.75
C PRO A 92 -15.67 -13.77 -12.30
N THR A 93 -16.11 -14.87 -12.89
CA THR A 93 -15.62 -16.21 -12.55
C THR A 93 -14.11 -16.30 -12.77
N ILE A 94 -13.41 -16.72 -11.73
CA ILE A 94 -11.97 -16.99 -11.75
C ILE A 94 -11.70 -18.47 -11.59
N THR A 95 -10.62 -18.96 -12.18
CA THR A 95 -10.07 -20.30 -11.93
C THR A 95 -8.86 -20.16 -11.03
N LEU A 96 -8.86 -20.87 -9.91
CA LEU A 96 -7.77 -20.80 -8.95
C LEU A 96 -6.51 -21.42 -9.53
N ALA A 97 -5.42 -20.66 -9.55
CA ALA A 97 -4.12 -21.14 -10.05
C ALA A 97 -3.38 -22.07 -9.06
N ALA A 98 -3.71 -21.97 -7.77
CA ALA A 98 -3.10 -22.76 -6.71
C ALA A 98 -4.12 -23.11 -5.62
N ASP A 99 -3.80 -24.11 -4.80
CA ASP A 99 -4.59 -24.45 -3.63
C ASP A 99 -4.70 -23.27 -2.67
N ILE A 100 -5.91 -22.99 -2.21
CA ILE A 100 -6.15 -22.06 -1.10
C ILE A 100 -6.26 -22.88 0.18
N ARG A 101 -5.38 -22.63 1.14
CA ARG A 101 -5.32 -23.30 2.43
C ARG A 101 -5.60 -22.33 3.57
N GLY A 102 -6.27 -22.80 4.60
CA GLY A 102 -6.52 -22.06 5.82
C GLY A 102 -5.29 -21.94 6.71
N ALA A 103 -5.40 -21.21 7.81
CA ALA A 103 -4.29 -20.95 8.73
C ALA A 103 -3.71 -22.21 9.39
N LYS A 104 -4.49 -23.31 9.45
CA LYS A 104 -4.07 -24.62 9.99
C LYS A 104 -3.62 -25.59 8.89
N GLY A 105 -3.48 -25.13 7.64
CA GLY A 105 -3.08 -25.94 6.49
C GLY A 105 -4.20 -26.74 5.84
N GLU A 106 -5.44 -26.66 6.34
CA GLU A 106 -6.61 -27.32 5.73
C GLU A 106 -6.86 -26.78 4.33
N LEU A 107 -7.20 -27.66 3.40
CA LEU A 107 -7.54 -27.28 2.03
C LEU A 107 -8.95 -26.66 2.02
N ILE A 108 -9.04 -25.38 1.64
CA ILE A 108 -10.32 -24.69 1.47
C ILE A 108 -10.82 -24.87 0.02
N HIS A 109 -9.95 -24.59 -0.95
CA HIS A 109 -10.22 -24.80 -2.37
C HIS A 109 -8.98 -25.34 -3.08
N ALA A 110 -9.18 -26.33 -3.94
CA ALA A 110 -8.12 -26.90 -4.76
C ALA A 110 -7.80 -26.01 -5.97
N ALA A 111 -6.57 -26.08 -6.47
CA ALA A 111 -6.19 -25.54 -7.76
C ALA A 111 -7.15 -26.06 -8.86
N GLY A 112 -7.45 -25.21 -9.84
CA GLY A 112 -8.41 -25.52 -10.91
C GLY A 112 -9.89 -25.32 -10.53
N THR A 113 -10.22 -25.06 -9.26
CA THR A 113 -11.60 -24.76 -8.85
C THR A 113 -12.07 -23.44 -9.48
N ARG A 114 -13.24 -23.46 -10.10
CA ARG A 114 -13.89 -22.23 -10.61
C ARG A 114 -14.76 -21.63 -9.51
N VAL A 115 -14.54 -20.34 -9.25
CA VAL A 115 -15.26 -19.59 -8.20
C VAL A 115 -15.81 -18.32 -8.81
N ASN A 116 -17.11 -18.12 -8.67
CA ASN A 116 -17.76 -16.85 -9.00
C ASN A 116 -18.03 -16.08 -7.70
N PRO A 117 -17.39 -14.92 -7.46
CA PRO A 117 -17.63 -14.12 -6.26
C PRO A 117 -19.10 -13.70 -6.09
N LEU A 118 -19.84 -13.56 -7.18
CA LEU A 118 -21.25 -13.13 -7.16
C LEU A 118 -22.20 -14.20 -6.63
N ASP A 119 -21.77 -15.47 -6.55
CA ASP A 119 -22.56 -16.54 -5.93
C ASP A 119 -22.68 -16.34 -4.42
N SER A 120 -21.66 -15.74 -3.81
CA SER A 120 -21.58 -15.50 -2.37
C SER A 120 -21.86 -14.04 -1.98
N VAL A 121 -21.44 -13.07 -2.81
CA VAL A 121 -21.55 -11.64 -2.53
C VAL A 121 -22.34 -10.94 -3.63
N LYS A 122 -23.55 -10.49 -3.30
CA LYS A 122 -24.36 -9.68 -4.23
C LYS A 122 -23.84 -8.26 -4.31
N LEU A 123 -23.76 -7.72 -5.53
CA LEU A 123 -23.54 -6.29 -5.73
C LEU A 123 -24.73 -5.51 -5.16
N ARG A 124 -24.46 -4.57 -4.26
CA ARG A 124 -25.49 -3.79 -3.56
C ARG A 124 -25.66 -2.38 -4.11
N SER A 125 -24.79 -1.95 -4.99
CA SER A 125 -24.80 -0.60 -5.55
C SER A 125 -24.10 -0.57 -6.91
N ASP A 126 -24.61 0.25 -7.80
CA ASP A 126 -23.99 0.53 -9.08
C ASP A 126 -22.75 1.41 -8.93
N LEU A 127 -21.78 1.24 -9.80
CA LEU A 127 -20.62 2.11 -9.93
C LEU A 127 -20.81 2.98 -11.18
N LEU A 128 -20.95 4.29 -11.00
CA LEU A 128 -21.17 5.24 -12.09
C LEU A 128 -19.90 6.05 -12.30
N PHE A 129 -19.22 5.79 -13.40
CA PHE A 129 -18.02 6.52 -13.80
C PHE A 129 -18.43 7.73 -14.65
N LEU A 130 -17.86 8.91 -14.32
CA LEU A 130 -18.27 10.17 -14.96
C LEU A 130 -17.15 11.21 -14.96
N ASP A 131 -17.20 12.10 -15.96
CA ASP A 131 -16.38 13.30 -15.99
C ASP A 131 -17.01 14.36 -15.08
N GLY A 132 -16.32 14.71 -14.00
CA GLY A 132 -16.77 15.71 -13.04
C GLY A 132 -16.77 17.14 -13.58
N ASP A 133 -16.13 17.40 -14.71
CA ASP A 133 -16.14 18.69 -15.40
C ASP A 133 -17.29 18.80 -16.42
N ASP A 134 -18.02 17.69 -16.68
CA ASP A 134 -19.21 17.70 -17.55
C ASP A 134 -20.49 17.89 -16.73
N PRO A 135 -21.14 19.07 -16.77
CA PRO A 135 -22.36 19.31 -16.01
C PRO A 135 -23.53 18.41 -16.41
N ALA A 136 -23.55 17.92 -17.65
CA ALA A 136 -24.61 17.02 -18.11
C ALA A 136 -24.49 15.64 -17.46
N GLN A 137 -23.27 15.09 -17.40
CA GLN A 137 -23.00 13.83 -16.71
C GLN A 137 -23.29 13.94 -15.21
N ILE A 138 -22.89 15.03 -14.57
CA ILE A 138 -23.20 15.30 -13.15
C ILE A 138 -24.70 15.33 -12.92
N ARG A 139 -25.46 16.08 -13.74
CA ARG A 139 -26.93 16.13 -13.60
C ARG A 139 -27.58 14.76 -13.82
N TRP A 140 -27.09 13.98 -14.76
CA TRP A 140 -27.55 12.62 -15.00
C TRP A 140 -27.28 11.72 -13.80
N ALA A 141 -26.06 11.71 -13.30
CA ALA A 141 -25.63 10.87 -12.18
C ALA A 141 -26.42 11.17 -10.88
N LEU A 142 -26.74 12.42 -10.64
CA LEU A 142 -27.51 12.82 -9.47
C LEU A 142 -28.97 12.36 -9.50
N ARG A 143 -29.50 11.98 -10.66
CA ARG A 143 -30.85 11.38 -10.80
C ARG A 143 -30.86 9.86 -10.65
N GLN A 144 -29.69 9.23 -10.59
CA GLN A 144 -29.59 7.79 -10.38
C GLN A 144 -29.82 7.41 -8.92
N ASP A 145 -29.90 6.11 -8.64
CA ASP A 145 -30.13 5.57 -7.30
C ASP A 145 -29.23 6.25 -6.25
N ALA A 146 -29.83 6.55 -5.10
CA ALA A 146 -29.11 7.18 -4.00
C ALA A 146 -27.92 6.32 -3.48
N ASN A 147 -28.01 5.00 -3.60
CA ASN A 147 -26.97 4.07 -3.21
C ASN A 147 -25.86 3.92 -4.26
N ALA A 148 -26.07 4.39 -5.50
CA ALA A 148 -25.04 4.34 -6.53
C ALA A 148 -23.81 5.14 -6.13
N LYS A 149 -22.63 4.58 -6.38
CA LYS A 149 -21.35 5.23 -6.10
C LYS A 149 -20.91 6.05 -7.31
N LEU A 150 -20.83 7.35 -7.12
CA LEU A 150 -20.40 8.30 -8.15
C LEU A 150 -18.87 8.38 -8.15
N ILE A 151 -18.24 7.90 -9.21
CA ILE A 151 -16.79 7.79 -9.33
C ILE A 151 -16.34 8.73 -10.45
N LEU A 152 -15.55 9.74 -10.09
CA LEU A 152 -15.01 10.67 -11.05
C LEU A 152 -13.76 10.09 -11.71
N VAL A 153 -13.67 10.21 -13.02
CA VAL A 153 -12.45 9.96 -13.79
C VAL A 153 -11.69 11.25 -14.09
N LYS A 154 -12.34 12.40 -13.84
CA LYS A 154 -11.80 13.75 -13.98
C LYS A 154 -12.62 14.71 -13.13
N GLY A 155 -12.04 15.85 -12.72
CA GLY A 155 -12.72 16.89 -11.97
C GLY A 155 -12.31 16.98 -10.50
N ALA A 156 -13.07 17.73 -9.73
CA ALA A 156 -12.79 18.06 -8.33
C ALA A 156 -13.85 17.46 -7.40
N PRO A 157 -13.62 16.26 -6.84
CA PRO A 157 -14.63 15.55 -6.05
C PRO A 157 -15.10 16.37 -4.82
N LEU A 158 -14.17 17.03 -4.12
CA LEU A 158 -14.51 17.78 -2.91
C LEU A 158 -15.37 19.00 -3.20
N GLU A 159 -15.17 19.66 -4.33
CA GLU A 159 -16.00 20.80 -4.76
C GLU A 159 -17.42 20.35 -5.13
N LEU A 160 -17.53 19.18 -5.76
CA LEU A 160 -18.83 18.62 -6.14
C LEU A 160 -19.62 18.13 -4.92
N MET A 161 -18.95 17.65 -3.88
CA MET A 161 -19.60 17.16 -2.66
C MET A 161 -20.22 18.25 -1.81
N LYS A 162 -19.55 19.39 -1.66
CA LYS A 162 -19.95 20.48 -0.77
C LYS A 162 -21.42 20.93 -0.96
N PRO A 163 -21.86 21.31 -2.18
CA PRO A 163 -23.22 21.83 -2.37
C PRO A 163 -24.29 20.74 -2.49
N ARG A 164 -23.93 19.46 -2.64
CA ARG A 164 -24.87 18.41 -3.04
C ARG A 164 -25.15 17.36 -1.97
N GLN A 165 -24.39 17.39 -0.87
CA GLN A 165 -24.47 16.41 0.24
C GLN A 165 -24.41 14.94 -0.23
N ARG A 166 -23.79 14.69 -1.40
CA ARG A 166 -23.61 13.37 -1.99
C ARG A 166 -22.13 13.10 -2.20
N ARG A 167 -21.72 11.87 -1.89
CA ARG A 167 -20.30 11.46 -2.00
C ARG A 167 -19.90 11.26 -3.44
N PHE A 168 -18.77 11.84 -3.81
CA PHE A 168 -18.07 11.60 -5.06
C PHE A 168 -16.72 10.95 -4.72
N TYR A 169 -16.44 9.86 -5.36
CA TYR A 169 -15.15 9.18 -5.29
C TYR A 169 -14.32 9.57 -6.49
N PHE A 170 -13.05 9.24 -6.50
CA PHE A 170 -12.16 9.46 -7.64
C PHE A 170 -11.42 8.17 -7.97
N ASP A 171 -11.39 7.79 -9.25
CA ASP A 171 -10.65 6.63 -9.72
C ASP A 171 -9.18 6.99 -9.93
N GLN A 172 -8.37 6.81 -8.88
CA GLN A 172 -6.96 7.18 -8.90
C GLN A 172 -6.17 6.29 -9.88
N GLY A 173 -5.72 6.91 -10.98
CA GLY A 173 -4.93 6.24 -12.01
C GLY A 173 -5.70 5.20 -12.83
N GLY A 174 -7.02 5.29 -12.88
CA GLY A 174 -7.85 4.39 -13.70
C GLY A 174 -7.92 2.96 -13.19
N LYS A 175 -7.63 2.73 -11.92
CA LYS A 175 -7.55 1.37 -11.35
C LYS A 175 -8.85 0.60 -11.36
N LEU A 176 -9.98 1.29 -11.40
CA LEU A 176 -11.31 0.65 -11.43
C LEU A 176 -11.83 0.51 -12.85
N ILE A 177 -11.61 1.52 -13.69
CA ILE A 177 -12.17 1.55 -15.05
C ILE A 177 -11.32 0.78 -16.07
N GLN A 178 -10.02 0.56 -15.80
CA GLN A 178 -9.10 -0.14 -16.71
C GLN A 178 -8.94 -1.63 -16.36
N LYS A 179 -9.69 -2.16 -15.42
CA LYS A 179 -9.79 -3.60 -15.13
C LYS A 179 -10.97 -4.18 -15.87
#